data_1b17073bd1e0e6de4775efcd3a0f5090
#
_entry.id   1b17073bd1e0e6de4775efcd3a0f5090
#
_cell.length_a   1.000
_cell.length_b   1.000
_cell.length_c   1.000
_cell.angle_alpha   90.00
_cell.angle_beta   90.00
_cell.angle_gamma   90.00
#
_symmetry.space_group_name_H-M   'P 1'
#
loop_
_entity.id
_entity.type
_entity.pdbx_description
1 polymer ?
#
loop_
_entity_poly.entity_id
_entity_poly.type
_entity_poly.pdbx_seq_one_letter_code
_entity_poly.pdbx_strand_id
1 'polypeptide(L)'
;MSKKCLCALAVMTFIAVSVVSAGAYELLYGPTGLIRYDKEKAFDGYTLFAPSLSTTTYLMDNEANVVHKWKSQYMPGLFAMLLPNGNLLRAGRPDPNKAPVKFGGTAGLIQEIDWDGNVVWEYKEYTPTNIQHHAFNIMPNGNILLIGWEFKSAAEAIKKGRDPKRMPKEFVWEEMTYKGLWPDYVKEINRDKMVVWEWHAWDHIGKGPKKLNINYQLPKASGYMHVADWTHFNTVDYIPETDQILVNSRNFGEFFLINHKTGEIEYRWGNPTTYGKGKKPTFDDNGDQVLFGPHHVTRLANGNFQIFDNGWRAPEKTRSRIVEMDPKTGKIVWQFGPVMSNSFYTVYQGSAQRLPNGNILVTSSNHGHVFEVTYGPKPQVVWEWVNPVMPGDKIKCFYDDAKDSVSAQEELGANMIHRSYKYGKDYPGLAGKDLSKAEPLSGDCPAIWTMVK
;
A
#
# COMPACT_ATOMS: atom_id res chain seq x y z
N MET A 1 68.53 -44.90 18.69
CA MET A 1 68.42 -43.58 18.02
C MET A 1 66.96 -43.15 18.01
N SER A 2 66.58 -42.26 18.90
CA SER A 2 65.21 -41.84 19.11
C SER A 2 64.93 -40.54 18.33
N LYS A 3 63.89 -40.53 17.49
CA LYS A 3 63.41 -39.31 16.87
C LYS A 3 62.21 -38.81 17.70
N LYS A 4 62.36 -37.68 18.35
CA LYS A 4 61.31 -36.99 19.04
C LYS A 4 60.45 -36.25 17.98
N CYS A 5 59.13 -36.58 17.90
CA CYS A 5 58.18 -35.80 17.20
C CYS A 5 57.69 -34.68 18.12
N LEU A 6 57.87 -33.42 17.74
CA LEU A 6 57.24 -32.26 18.34
C LEU A 6 55.87 -32.04 17.67
N CYS A 7 54.80 -32.26 18.42
CA CYS A 7 53.46 -31.83 18.00
C CYS A 7 53.27 -30.41 18.42
N ALA A 8 53.20 -29.47 17.48
CA ALA A 8 52.76 -28.11 17.72
C ALA A 8 51.21 -28.08 17.73
N LEU A 9 50.64 -27.78 18.89
CA LEU A 9 49.21 -27.57 19.04
C LEU A 9 48.89 -26.13 18.60
N ALA A 10 48.31 -25.97 17.42
CA ALA A 10 47.74 -24.68 16.99
C ALA A 10 46.37 -24.51 17.62
N VAL A 11 46.27 -23.64 18.59
CA VAL A 11 44.98 -23.18 19.16
C VAL A 11 44.38 -22.16 18.21
N MET A 12 43.40 -22.59 17.39
CA MET A 12 42.58 -21.67 16.61
C MET A 12 41.50 -21.08 17.55
N THR A 13 41.68 -19.84 17.93
CA THR A 13 40.64 -19.07 18.61
C THR A 13 39.60 -18.64 17.58
N PHE A 14 38.47 -19.30 17.51
CA PHE A 14 37.31 -18.85 16.74
C PHE A 14 36.69 -17.68 17.49
N ILE A 15 36.88 -16.46 17.02
CA ILE A 15 36.08 -15.31 17.40
C ILE A 15 34.77 -15.44 16.64
N ALA A 16 33.73 -15.93 17.31
CA ALA A 16 32.37 -15.87 16.79
C ALA A 16 31.91 -14.41 16.83
N VAL A 17 32.06 -13.72 15.73
CA VAL A 17 31.38 -12.44 15.50
C VAL A 17 29.90 -12.80 15.28
N SER A 18 29.08 -12.66 16.33
CA SER A 18 27.65 -12.70 16.21
C SER A 18 27.20 -11.46 15.45
N VAL A 19 27.04 -11.60 14.14
CA VAL A 19 26.33 -10.62 13.32
C VAL A 19 24.87 -10.72 13.72
N VAL A 20 24.43 -9.84 14.62
CA VAL A 20 23.01 -9.61 14.87
C VAL A 20 22.48 -8.90 13.62
N SER A 21 22.04 -9.66 12.64
CA SER A 21 21.25 -9.14 11.56
C SER A 21 19.88 -8.77 12.14
N ALA A 22 19.66 -7.48 12.42
CA ALA A 22 18.33 -6.97 12.67
C ALA A 22 17.54 -7.01 11.35
N GLY A 23 17.04 -8.19 10.97
CA GLY A 23 16.07 -8.35 9.91
C GLY A 23 14.69 -8.04 10.46
N ALA A 24 13.90 -7.21 9.77
CA ALA A 24 12.47 -7.22 10.00
C ALA A 24 11.96 -8.64 9.69
N TYR A 25 11.26 -9.24 10.61
CA TYR A 25 10.67 -10.56 10.44
C TYR A 25 9.16 -10.44 10.52
N GLU A 26 8.47 -11.15 9.67
CA GLU A 26 7.02 -11.21 9.70
C GLU A 26 6.60 -12.19 10.79
N LEU A 27 5.98 -11.66 11.83
CA LEU A 27 5.42 -12.47 12.89
C LEU A 27 4.00 -12.88 12.50
N LEU A 28 3.84 -14.10 12.03
CA LEU A 28 2.52 -14.66 11.76
C LEU A 28 1.65 -14.74 13.03
N TYR A 29 2.29 -14.76 14.20
CA TYR A 29 1.67 -14.90 15.53
C TYR A 29 2.40 -14.06 16.59
N GLY A 30 2.87 -12.89 16.21
CA GLY A 30 3.67 -12.06 17.11
C GLY A 30 2.84 -11.13 17.98
N PRO A 31 3.52 -10.48 18.92
CA PRO A 31 2.88 -9.51 19.78
C PRO A 31 2.32 -8.33 18.99
N THR A 32 1.19 -7.79 19.45
CA THR A 32 0.67 -6.52 18.97
C THR A 32 1.16 -5.36 19.86
N GLY A 33 0.95 -4.11 19.40
CA GLY A 33 1.41 -2.92 20.09
C GLY A 33 2.82 -2.51 19.69
N LEU A 34 3.47 -1.70 20.52
CA LEU A 34 4.81 -1.18 20.27
C LEU A 34 5.86 -2.27 20.55
N ILE A 35 6.65 -2.59 19.54
CA ILE A 35 7.69 -3.63 19.59
C ILE A 35 9.07 -3.01 19.77
N ARG A 36 9.32 -1.89 19.07
CA ARG A 36 10.61 -1.23 19.07
C ARG A 36 10.47 0.28 18.97
N TYR A 37 11.29 1.02 19.73
CA TYR A 37 11.41 2.46 19.60
C TYR A 37 12.83 2.94 19.97
N ASP A 38 13.61 3.28 18.96
CA ASP A 38 14.88 3.97 19.09
C ASP A 38 14.62 5.49 19.01
N LYS A 39 14.55 6.15 20.16
CA LYS A 39 14.19 7.58 20.29
C LYS A 39 15.15 8.52 19.58
N GLU A 40 16.40 8.11 19.40
CA GLU A 40 17.43 8.96 18.79
C GLU A 40 17.36 8.92 17.25
N LYS A 41 16.85 7.81 16.68
CA LYS A 41 16.86 7.60 15.23
C LYS A 41 15.49 7.68 14.59
N ALA A 42 14.43 7.35 15.32
CA ALA A 42 13.07 7.41 14.79
C ALA A 42 12.63 8.86 14.58
N PHE A 43 11.85 9.09 13.52
CA PHE A 43 11.26 10.41 13.27
C PHE A 43 10.25 10.76 14.36
N ASP A 44 10.38 11.93 14.95
CA ASP A 44 9.48 12.39 16.01
C ASP A 44 8.20 12.97 15.40
N GLY A 45 7.09 12.28 15.64
CA GLY A 45 5.80 12.65 15.02
C GLY A 45 4.66 11.72 15.41
N TYR A 46 3.56 11.88 14.69
CA TYR A 46 2.32 11.18 14.93
C TYR A 46 1.94 10.32 13.73
N THR A 47 1.56 9.06 13.96
CA THR A 47 1.17 8.11 12.93
C THR A 47 -0.36 8.05 12.81
N LEU A 48 -0.87 8.37 11.61
CA LEU A 48 -2.28 8.23 11.21
C LEU A 48 -2.48 6.86 10.58
N PHE A 49 -3.50 6.12 11.02
CA PHE A 49 -3.87 4.84 10.42
C PHE A 49 -5.38 4.55 10.59
N ALA A 50 -5.91 3.77 9.66
CA ALA A 50 -7.29 3.30 9.67
C ALA A 50 -7.30 1.77 9.54
N PRO A 51 -7.62 1.01 10.61
CA PRO A 51 -7.77 -0.43 10.52
C PRO A 51 -8.89 -0.80 9.55
N SER A 52 -8.65 -1.78 8.68
CA SER A 52 -9.54 -2.07 7.54
C SER A 52 -10.94 -2.54 7.91
N LEU A 53 -11.11 -3.03 9.14
CA LEU A 53 -12.37 -3.54 9.68
C LEU A 53 -12.87 -2.73 10.90
N SER A 54 -12.44 -1.47 11.01
CA SER A 54 -12.89 -0.50 12.01
C SER A 54 -13.47 0.74 11.34
N THR A 55 -14.47 1.36 11.93
CA THR A 55 -14.99 2.67 11.46
C THR A 55 -14.19 3.85 12.03
N THR A 56 -13.20 3.57 12.88
CA THR A 56 -12.36 4.57 13.54
C THR A 56 -11.03 4.74 12.82
N THR A 57 -10.60 5.99 12.64
CA THR A 57 -9.26 6.37 12.20
C THR A 57 -8.52 6.95 13.39
N TYR A 58 -7.29 6.53 13.60
CA TYR A 58 -6.48 6.86 14.78
C TYR A 58 -5.28 7.72 14.41
N LEU A 59 -4.94 8.66 15.29
CA LEU A 59 -3.67 9.36 15.32
C LEU A 59 -2.95 8.99 16.62
N MET A 60 -1.75 8.43 16.54
CA MET A 60 -0.97 8.00 17.70
C MET A 60 0.43 8.56 17.70
N ASP A 61 1.01 8.71 18.91
CA ASP A 61 2.40 9.11 19.10
C ASP A 61 3.38 7.92 18.89
N ASN A 62 4.67 8.19 19.07
CA ASN A 62 5.69 7.14 18.92
C ASN A 62 5.70 6.10 20.04
N GLU A 63 5.11 6.38 21.19
CA GLU A 63 4.90 5.45 22.28
C GLU A 63 3.65 4.58 22.09
N ALA A 64 2.97 4.73 20.92
CA ALA A 64 1.72 4.06 20.57
C ALA A 64 0.52 4.47 21.45
N ASN A 65 0.52 5.69 21.98
CA ASN A 65 -0.66 6.25 22.61
C ASN A 65 -1.52 6.97 21.57
N VAL A 66 -2.83 6.78 21.62
CA VAL A 66 -3.80 7.49 20.78
C VAL A 66 -3.95 8.91 21.30
N VAL A 67 -3.58 9.88 20.49
CA VAL A 67 -3.72 11.31 20.79
C VAL A 67 -4.98 11.92 20.20
N HIS A 68 -5.53 11.27 19.17
CA HIS A 68 -6.82 11.64 18.59
C HIS A 68 -7.45 10.50 17.79
N LYS A 69 -8.78 10.52 17.63
CA LYS A 69 -9.53 9.55 16.83
C LYS A 69 -10.75 10.17 16.18
N TRP A 70 -11.03 9.74 14.94
CA TRP A 70 -12.25 10.12 14.21
C TRP A 70 -13.09 8.88 13.99
N LYS A 71 -14.37 8.95 14.28
CA LYS A 71 -15.34 7.88 14.02
C LYS A 71 -16.22 8.24 12.82
N SER A 72 -16.36 7.33 11.88
CA SER A 72 -17.27 7.46 10.74
C SER A 72 -18.39 6.43 10.84
N GLN A 73 -19.51 6.69 10.15
CA GLN A 73 -20.56 5.68 9.95
C GLN A 73 -20.19 4.64 8.88
N TYR A 74 -19.13 4.88 8.10
CA TYR A 74 -18.71 4.01 7.00
C TYR A 74 -17.41 3.29 7.35
N MET A 75 -17.36 2.01 6.96
CA MET A 75 -16.08 1.28 6.94
C MET A 75 -15.07 2.01 6.05
N PRO A 76 -13.77 1.93 6.33
CA PRO A 76 -12.76 2.62 5.52
C PRO A 76 -12.71 2.08 4.10
N GLY A 77 -12.62 3.01 3.15
CA GLY A 77 -12.34 2.71 1.73
C GLY A 77 -10.85 2.63 1.45
N LEU A 78 -10.06 2.22 2.43
CA LEU A 78 -8.63 1.98 2.48
C LEU A 78 -7.76 3.23 2.74
N PHE A 79 -8.06 4.39 2.20
CA PHE A 79 -7.17 5.55 2.23
C PHE A 79 -7.65 6.64 3.19
N ALA A 80 -6.74 7.21 3.97
CA ALA A 80 -6.97 8.36 4.83
C ALA A 80 -5.71 9.23 4.91
N MET A 81 -5.87 10.55 5.01
CA MET A 81 -4.79 11.51 5.20
C MET A 81 -5.24 12.68 6.10
N LEU A 82 -4.32 13.22 6.86
CA LEU A 82 -4.54 14.44 7.62
C LEU A 82 -4.25 15.65 6.72
N LEU A 83 -5.15 16.62 6.69
CA LEU A 83 -5.02 17.83 5.91
C LEU A 83 -4.27 18.93 6.67
N PRO A 84 -3.67 19.93 5.98
CA PRO A 84 -3.03 21.06 6.64
C PRO A 84 -3.92 21.90 7.54
N ASN A 85 -5.25 21.85 7.34
CA ASN A 85 -6.26 22.51 8.20
C ASN A 85 -6.61 21.68 9.45
N GLY A 86 -6.05 20.48 9.60
CA GLY A 86 -6.32 19.56 10.71
C GLY A 86 -7.51 18.62 10.50
N ASN A 87 -8.20 18.71 9.39
CA ASN A 87 -9.27 17.78 9.06
C ASN A 87 -8.73 16.46 8.55
N LEU A 88 -9.46 15.39 8.80
CA LEU A 88 -9.23 14.07 8.21
C LEU A 88 -9.93 14.00 6.85
N LEU A 89 -9.19 13.69 5.78
CA LEU A 89 -9.78 13.28 4.51
C LEU A 89 -9.66 11.77 4.38
N ARG A 90 -10.78 11.07 4.19
CA ARG A 90 -10.80 9.60 4.13
C ARG A 90 -11.75 9.06 3.06
N ALA A 91 -11.38 7.92 2.47
CA ALA A 91 -12.32 7.12 1.70
C ALA A 91 -13.22 6.28 2.63
N GLY A 92 -14.45 6.05 2.21
CA GLY A 92 -15.41 5.19 2.87
C GLY A 92 -16.08 4.22 1.91
N ARG A 93 -16.57 3.10 2.45
CA ARG A 93 -17.34 2.12 1.69
C ARG A 93 -18.82 2.41 1.85
N PRO A 94 -19.60 2.49 0.75
CA PRO A 94 -21.05 2.50 0.83
C PRO A 94 -21.57 1.15 1.37
N ASP A 95 -22.85 1.08 1.61
CA ASP A 95 -23.52 -0.19 1.85
C ASP A 95 -23.09 -1.22 0.78
N PRO A 96 -22.62 -2.41 1.18
CA PRO A 96 -22.19 -3.45 0.24
C PRO A 96 -23.19 -3.79 -0.86
N ASN A 97 -24.49 -3.65 -0.58
CA ASN A 97 -25.56 -3.90 -1.54
C ASN A 97 -25.70 -2.78 -2.59
N LYS A 98 -25.06 -1.63 -2.39
CA LYS A 98 -25.03 -0.50 -3.33
C LYS A 98 -23.76 -0.46 -4.18
N ALA A 99 -22.75 -1.24 -3.85
CA ALA A 99 -21.52 -1.31 -4.63
C ALA A 99 -21.76 -2.18 -5.88
N PRO A 100 -21.46 -1.69 -7.10
CA PRO A 100 -21.69 -2.45 -8.34
C PRO A 100 -20.72 -3.62 -8.49
N VAL A 101 -19.63 -3.61 -7.72
CA VAL A 101 -18.61 -4.65 -7.71
C VAL A 101 -17.92 -4.68 -6.33
N LYS A 102 -17.53 -5.89 -5.90
CA LYS A 102 -16.84 -6.11 -4.61
C LYS A 102 -15.40 -6.58 -4.83
N PHE A 103 -14.61 -5.80 -5.58
CA PHE A 103 -13.18 -6.08 -5.72
C PHE A 103 -12.40 -5.60 -4.50
N GLY A 104 -11.21 -6.17 -4.30
CA GLY A 104 -10.29 -5.65 -3.29
C GLY A 104 -9.95 -4.18 -3.58
N GLY A 105 -10.15 -3.32 -2.58
CA GLY A 105 -9.96 -1.87 -2.77
C GLY A 105 -11.23 -1.05 -2.94
N THR A 106 -12.38 -1.69 -3.12
CA THR A 106 -13.67 -0.98 -3.24
C THR A 106 -13.85 0.05 -2.13
N ALA A 107 -14.21 1.27 -2.53
CA ALA A 107 -14.57 2.38 -1.67
C ALA A 107 -15.91 2.98 -2.16
N GLY A 108 -15.99 4.20 -2.64
CA GLY A 108 -17.18 4.78 -3.26
C GLY A 108 -17.57 6.13 -2.71
N LEU A 109 -16.94 6.59 -1.62
CA LEU A 109 -17.13 7.94 -1.12
C LEU A 109 -15.84 8.48 -0.49
N ILE A 110 -15.72 9.81 -0.50
CA ILE A 110 -14.64 10.54 0.16
C ILE A 110 -15.28 11.53 1.12
N GLN A 111 -14.84 11.51 2.39
CA GLN A 111 -15.32 12.40 3.44
C GLN A 111 -14.18 13.25 3.98
N GLU A 112 -14.45 14.54 4.18
CA GLU A 112 -13.65 15.40 5.04
C GLU A 112 -14.36 15.54 6.38
N ILE A 113 -13.65 15.20 7.45
CA ILE A 113 -14.15 15.19 8.82
C ILE A 113 -13.29 16.17 9.62
N ASP A 114 -13.90 17.12 10.29
CA ASP A 114 -13.20 18.09 11.12
C ASP A 114 -12.60 17.42 12.39
N TRP A 115 -11.86 18.19 13.17
CA TRP A 115 -11.24 17.67 14.41
C TRP A 115 -12.28 17.21 15.43
N ASP A 116 -13.48 17.80 15.43
CA ASP A 116 -14.55 17.46 16.38
C ASP A 116 -15.41 16.26 15.91
N GLY A 117 -15.09 15.69 14.74
CA GLY A 117 -15.76 14.50 14.20
C GLY A 117 -16.95 14.82 13.29
N ASN A 118 -17.18 16.08 12.90
CA ASN A 118 -18.27 16.45 12.00
C ASN A 118 -17.84 16.26 10.55
N VAL A 119 -18.70 15.67 9.72
CA VAL A 119 -18.48 15.59 8.27
C VAL A 119 -18.76 16.96 7.66
N VAL A 120 -17.71 17.67 7.23
CA VAL A 120 -17.80 19.01 6.65
C VAL A 120 -17.86 19.01 5.12
N TRP A 121 -17.46 17.92 4.48
CA TRP A 121 -17.59 17.71 3.04
C TRP A 121 -17.66 16.23 2.72
N GLU A 122 -18.47 15.85 1.71
CA GLU A 122 -18.60 14.47 1.24
C GLU A 122 -18.80 14.46 -0.27
N TYR A 123 -18.10 13.53 -0.96
CA TYR A 123 -18.30 13.23 -2.37
C TYR A 123 -18.62 11.75 -2.55
N LYS A 124 -19.66 11.44 -3.32
CA LYS A 124 -20.06 10.06 -3.63
C LYS A 124 -19.72 9.74 -5.08
N GLU A 125 -18.95 8.69 -5.27
CA GLU A 125 -18.55 8.19 -6.58
C GLU A 125 -18.86 6.70 -6.68
N TYR A 126 -20.15 6.38 -6.76
CA TYR A 126 -20.64 5.05 -7.09
C TYR A 126 -21.99 5.12 -7.77
N THR A 127 -22.15 4.30 -8.82
CA THR A 127 -23.37 4.11 -9.61
C THR A 127 -23.44 2.62 -9.97
N PRO A 128 -24.49 2.15 -10.68
CA PRO A 128 -24.52 0.76 -11.17
C PRO A 128 -23.36 0.38 -12.10
N THR A 129 -22.63 1.35 -12.65
CA THR A 129 -21.57 1.13 -13.66
C THR A 129 -20.21 1.69 -13.30
N ASN A 130 -20.06 2.39 -12.19
CA ASN A 130 -18.76 2.90 -11.73
C ASN A 130 -18.69 3.01 -10.22
N ILE A 131 -17.46 2.92 -9.69
CA ILE A 131 -17.21 3.08 -8.27
C ILE A 131 -15.75 3.51 -8.01
N GLN A 132 -15.58 4.47 -7.12
CA GLN A 132 -14.27 4.86 -6.61
C GLN A 132 -13.64 3.73 -5.79
N HIS A 133 -12.30 3.60 -5.86
CA HIS A 133 -11.55 2.62 -5.09
C HIS A 133 -10.16 3.10 -4.68
N HIS A 134 -9.50 2.38 -3.79
CA HIS A 134 -8.12 2.51 -3.28
C HIS A 134 -7.75 3.92 -2.84
N ALA A 135 -7.35 4.80 -3.77
CA ALA A 135 -6.67 6.02 -3.46
C ALA A 135 -7.36 7.26 -4.05
N PHE A 136 -7.07 8.37 -3.42
CA PHE A 136 -7.28 9.73 -3.92
C PHE A 136 -6.07 10.57 -3.51
N ASN A 137 -5.92 11.77 -4.06
CA ASN A 137 -4.91 12.72 -3.62
C ASN A 137 -5.44 14.16 -3.75
N ILE A 138 -4.87 15.09 -3.00
CA ILE A 138 -5.19 16.52 -3.11
C ILE A 138 -4.11 17.20 -3.96
N MET A 139 -4.56 17.95 -4.95
CA MET A 139 -3.72 18.80 -5.77
C MET A 139 -3.43 20.15 -5.08
N PRO A 140 -2.37 20.87 -5.46
CA PRO A 140 -2.06 22.18 -4.88
C PRO A 140 -3.17 23.24 -5.01
N ASN A 141 -4.05 23.10 -6.00
CA ASN A 141 -5.23 23.95 -6.20
C ASN A 141 -6.43 23.58 -5.30
N GLY A 142 -6.29 22.54 -4.45
CA GLY A 142 -7.34 22.04 -3.57
C GLY A 142 -8.29 21.04 -4.21
N ASN A 143 -8.16 20.76 -5.51
CA ASN A 143 -8.93 19.72 -6.18
C ASN A 143 -8.49 18.33 -5.72
N ILE A 144 -9.36 17.35 -5.91
CA ILE A 144 -9.10 15.97 -5.51
C ILE A 144 -8.99 15.11 -6.77
N LEU A 145 -7.85 14.44 -6.91
CA LEU A 145 -7.69 13.33 -7.85
C LEU A 145 -8.20 12.05 -7.19
N LEU A 146 -9.02 11.30 -7.91
CA LEU A 146 -9.48 9.98 -7.46
C LEU A 146 -9.36 8.96 -8.60
N ILE A 147 -9.29 7.68 -8.23
CA ILE A 147 -9.36 6.55 -9.15
C ILE A 147 -10.64 5.76 -8.93
N GLY A 148 -11.17 5.22 -10.01
CA GLY A 148 -12.38 4.41 -9.97
C GLY A 148 -12.39 3.37 -11.08
N TRP A 149 -13.26 2.37 -10.93
CA TRP A 149 -13.59 1.39 -11.97
C TRP A 149 -14.85 1.79 -12.71
N GLU A 150 -14.86 1.53 -14.01
CA GLU A 150 -16.03 1.64 -14.87
C GLU A 150 -16.38 0.30 -15.54
N PHE A 151 -17.67 -0.01 -15.63
CA PHE A 151 -18.13 -1.23 -16.28
C PHE A 151 -18.07 -1.14 -17.79
N LYS A 152 -17.56 -2.18 -18.44
CA LYS A 152 -17.62 -2.41 -19.89
C LYS A 152 -18.13 -3.81 -20.15
N SER A 153 -19.18 -3.92 -20.96
CA SER A 153 -19.75 -5.20 -21.34
C SER A 153 -18.78 -6.07 -22.14
N ALA A 154 -19.03 -7.37 -22.18
CA ALA A 154 -18.23 -8.28 -22.99
C ALA A 154 -18.25 -7.90 -24.48
N ALA A 155 -19.40 -7.46 -25.00
CA ALA A 155 -19.53 -7.04 -26.39
C ALA A 155 -18.66 -5.80 -26.70
N GLU A 156 -18.67 -4.80 -25.82
CA GLU A 156 -17.81 -3.61 -25.96
C GLU A 156 -16.33 -3.98 -25.88
N ALA A 157 -15.95 -4.87 -24.95
CA ALA A 157 -14.56 -5.30 -24.79
C ALA A 157 -14.06 -6.06 -26.03
N ILE A 158 -14.85 -6.97 -26.59
CA ILE A 158 -14.51 -7.71 -27.80
C ILE A 158 -14.43 -6.76 -29.01
N LYS A 159 -15.38 -5.83 -29.14
CA LYS A 159 -15.34 -4.80 -30.19
C LYS A 159 -14.07 -3.91 -30.09
N LYS A 160 -13.59 -3.65 -28.85
CA LYS A 160 -12.37 -2.88 -28.58
C LYS A 160 -11.09 -3.70 -28.78
N GLY A 161 -11.19 -5.00 -29.08
CA GLY A 161 -10.07 -5.91 -29.39
C GLY A 161 -9.67 -6.88 -28.29
N ARG A 162 -10.52 -7.07 -27.26
CA ARG A 162 -10.31 -8.11 -26.25
C ARG A 162 -10.51 -9.48 -26.88
N ASP A 163 -9.54 -10.37 -26.70
CA ASP A 163 -9.67 -11.78 -27.08
C ASP A 163 -10.85 -12.43 -26.31
N PRO A 164 -11.85 -12.99 -27.00
CA PRO A 164 -12.98 -13.64 -26.33
C PRO A 164 -12.57 -14.74 -25.35
N LYS A 165 -11.46 -15.44 -25.61
CA LYS A 165 -10.91 -16.47 -24.72
C LYS A 165 -10.33 -15.90 -23.41
N ARG A 166 -10.11 -14.59 -23.36
CA ARG A 166 -9.59 -13.87 -22.20
C ARG A 166 -10.66 -13.06 -21.47
N MET A 167 -11.91 -13.18 -21.87
CA MET A 167 -13.01 -12.60 -21.11
C MET A 167 -13.23 -13.35 -19.80
N PRO A 168 -13.55 -12.64 -18.70
CA PRO A 168 -13.96 -13.31 -17.48
C PRO A 168 -15.26 -14.07 -17.70
N LYS A 169 -15.34 -15.25 -17.11
CA LYS A 169 -16.62 -15.97 -17.04
C LYS A 169 -17.54 -15.23 -16.07
N GLU A 170 -18.83 -15.17 -16.38
CA GLU A 170 -19.80 -14.65 -15.43
C GLU A 170 -19.73 -15.43 -14.11
N PHE A 171 -19.91 -14.71 -13.02
CA PHE A 171 -19.83 -15.26 -11.67
C PHE A 171 -20.93 -14.64 -10.81
N VAL A 172 -21.69 -15.47 -10.13
CA VAL A 172 -22.74 -15.04 -9.20
C VAL A 172 -22.26 -15.24 -7.78
N TRP A 173 -22.33 -14.18 -6.99
CA TRP A 173 -22.01 -14.20 -5.57
C TRP A 173 -22.94 -13.27 -4.80
N GLU A 174 -23.57 -13.76 -3.74
CA GLU A 174 -24.49 -12.99 -2.90
C GLU A 174 -25.54 -12.21 -3.73
N GLU A 175 -26.26 -12.90 -4.61
CA GLU A 175 -27.31 -12.35 -5.49
C GLU A 175 -26.83 -11.34 -6.55
N MET A 176 -25.53 -11.04 -6.61
CA MET A 176 -24.96 -10.17 -7.63
C MET A 176 -24.35 -10.99 -8.78
N THR A 177 -24.67 -10.60 -10.00
CA THR A 177 -24.04 -11.16 -11.21
C THR A 177 -22.87 -10.28 -11.64
N TYR A 178 -21.68 -10.84 -11.54
CA TYR A 178 -20.44 -10.18 -11.98
C TYR A 178 -20.15 -10.58 -13.43
N LYS A 179 -20.02 -9.60 -14.30
CA LYS A 179 -19.78 -9.79 -15.73
C LYS A 179 -18.96 -8.65 -16.33
N GLY A 180 -18.44 -8.83 -17.54
CA GLY A 180 -17.71 -7.80 -18.27
C GLY A 180 -16.32 -7.49 -17.69
N LEU A 181 -15.78 -6.34 -18.07
CA LEU A 181 -14.51 -5.79 -17.58
C LEU A 181 -14.78 -4.53 -16.77
N TRP A 182 -13.83 -4.23 -15.88
CA TRP A 182 -13.83 -3.05 -15.03
C TRP A 182 -12.47 -2.34 -15.18
N PRO A 183 -12.24 -1.63 -16.31
CA PRO A 183 -11.07 -0.77 -16.45
C PRO A 183 -11.13 0.41 -15.49
N ASP A 184 -9.96 0.95 -15.19
CA ASP A 184 -9.82 2.12 -14.32
C ASP A 184 -10.02 3.43 -15.07
N TYR A 185 -10.44 4.45 -14.30
CA TYR A 185 -10.39 5.86 -14.68
C TYR A 185 -9.74 6.70 -13.58
N VAL A 186 -9.31 7.89 -13.94
CA VAL A 186 -8.86 8.94 -13.03
C VAL A 186 -9.77 10.13 -13.23
N LYS A 187 -10.23 10.75 -12.14
CA LYS A 187 -11.00 12.01 -12.16
C LYS A 187 -10.34 13.06 -11.28
N GLU A 188 -10.37 14.30 -11.73
CA GLU A 188 -10.14 15.47 -10.92
C GLU A 188 -11.50 16.13 -10.62
N ILE A 189 -11.80 16.29 -9.35
CA ILE A 189 -13.01 16.99 -8.88
C ILE A 189 -12.63 18.23 -8.08
N ASN A 190 -13.38 19.31 -8.24
CA ASN A 190 -13.21 20.47 -7.40
C ASN A 190 -14.02 20.36 -6.09
N ARG A 191 -13.87 21.34 -5.20
CA ARG A 191 -14.57 21.36 -3.91
C ARG A 191 -16.09 21.54 -4.06
N ASP A 192 -16.56 22.04 -5.20
CA ASP A 192 -18.00 22.12 -5.54
C ASP A 192 -18.53 20.80 -6.12
N LYS A 193 -17.71 19.73 -6.10
CA LYS A 193 -18.03 18.38 -6.54
C LYS A 193 -18.23 18.24 -8.05
N MET A 194 -17.71 19.19 -8.83
CA MET A 194 -17.73 19.11 -10.29
C MET A 194 -16.50 18.40 -10.80
N VAL A 195 -16.67 17.53 -11.79
CA VAL A 195 -15.57 16.93 -12.54
C VAL A 195 -14.97 17.99 -13.44
N VAL A 196 -13.68 18.29 -13.27
CA VAL A 196 -12.94 19.30 -14.05
C VAL A 196 -11.97 18.69 -15.05
N TRP A 197 -11.60 17.45 -14.82
CA TRP A 197 -10.79 16.63 -15.73
C TRP A 197 -11.04 15.15 -15.48
N GLU A 198 -10.94 14.33 -16.55
CA GLU A 198 -11.02 12.88 -16.44
C GLU A 198 -10.19 12.18 -17.50
N TRP A 199 -9.72 11.00 -17.16
CA TRP A 199 -8.93 10.13 -18.02
C TRP A 199 -9.37 8.68 -17.82
N HIS A 200 -9.65 7.97 -18.93
CA HIS A 200 -10.14 6.60 -18.90
C HIS A 200 -9.14 5.66 -19.55
N ALA A 201 -8.70 4.63 -18.82
CA ALA A 201 -7.84 3.58 -19.38
C ALA A 201 -8.44 2.96 -20.65
N TRP A 202 -9.76 2.94 -20.72
CA TRP A 202 -10.53 2.45 -21.87
C TRP A 202 -10.26 3.21 -23.18
N ASP A 203 -9.99 4.49 -23.12
CA ASP A 203 -9.75 5.34 -24.30
C ASP A 203 -8.30 5.28 -24.81
N HIS A 204 -7.43 4.71 -23.97
CA HIS A 204 -6.02 4.57 -24.26
C HIS A 204 -5.61 3.15 -24.69
N ILE A 205 -6.57 2.31 -25.05
CA ILE A 205 -6.32 0.95 -25.55
C ILE A 205 -5.63 0.98 -26.91
N GLY A 206 -4.60 0.12 -27.07
CA GLY A 206 -3.87 -0.01 -28.34
C GLY A 206 -2.54 -0.72 -28.18
N LYS A 207 -1.63 -0.48 -29.14
CA LYS A 207 -0.28 -1.07 -29.17
C LYS A 207 0.78 0.00 -28.93
N GLY A 208 1.86 -0.38 -28.28
CA GLY A 208 3.04 0.46 -28.06
C GLY A 208 3.05 1.19 -26.70
N PRO A 209 4.11 1.95 -26.41
CA PRO A 209 4.41 2.47 -25.07
C PRO A 209 3.42 3.54 -24.56
N LYS A 210 2.72 4.23 -25.46
CA LYS A 210 1.70 5.24 -25.11
C LYS A 210 0.29 4.65 -24.98
N LYS A 211 0.13 3.31 -25.09
CA LYS A 211 -1.17 2.64 -25.09
C LYS A 211 -1.22 1.47 -24.12
N LEU A 212 -2.42 1.11 -23.72
CA LEU A 212 -2.69 -0.01 -22.83
C LEU A 212 -3.14 -1.23 -23.63
N ASN A 213 -2.50 -2.37 -23.39
CA ASN A 213 -2.82 -3.61 -24.09
C ASN A 213 -4.03 -4.29 -23.43
N ILE A 214 -5.19 -4.21 -24.09
CA ILE A 214 -6.43 -4.81 -23.59
C ILE A 214 -6.31 -6.34 -23.38
N ASN A 215 -5.37 -6.99 -24.06
CA ASN A 215 -5.12 -8.42 -23.94
C ASN A 215 -4.00 -8.77 -22.94
N TYR A 216 -3.40 -7.77 -22.27
CA TYR A 216 -2.52 -8.07 -21.17
C TYR A 216 -3.33 -8.63 -20.00
N GLN A 217 -2.82 -9.67 -19.40
CA GLN A 217 -3.40 -10.33 -18.25
C GLN A 217 -2.26 -10.85 -17.38
N LEU A 218 -2.38 -10.69 -16.08
CA LEU A 218 -1.44 -11.25 -15.12
C LEU A 218 -1.19 -12.73 -15.41
N PRO A 219 0.06 -13.19 -15.41
CA PRO A 219 0.38 -14.61 -15.47
C PRO A 219 -0.37 -15.38 -14.39
N LYS A 220 -0.98 -16.50 -14.77
CA LYS A 220 -1.77 -17.37 -13.87
C LYS A 220 -2.98 -16.68 -13.22
N ALA A 221 -3.46 -15.54 -13.75
CA ALA A 221 -4.72 -14.97 -13.29
C ALA A 221 -5.86 -15.94 -13.59
N SER A 222 -6.61 -16.31 -12.56
CA SER A 222 -7.77 -17.19 -12.65
C SER A 222 -8.89 -16.62 -11.78
N GLY A 223 -10.12 -16.95 -12.14
CA GLY A 223 -11.31 -16.44 -11.48
C GLY A 223 -11.71 -15.04 -11.97
N TYR A 224 -13.00 -14.70 -11.75
CA TYR A 224 -13.60 -13.47 -12.24
C TYR A 224 -12.83 -12.21 -11.79
N MET A 225 -12.56 -12.06 -10.50
CA MET A 225 -11.96 -10.86 -9.92
C MET A 225 -10.62 -10.49 -10.56
N HIS A 226 -9.74 -11.48 -10.85
CA HIS A 226 -8.43 -11.22 -11.42
C HIS A 226 -8.42 -10.97 -12.93
N VAL A 227 -9.51 -11.29 -13.61
CA VAL A 227 -9.64 -11.11 -15.06
C VAL A 227 -10.48 -9.88 -15.39
N ALA A 228 -11.55 -9.65 -14.64
CA ALA A 228 -12.46 -8.53 -14.83
C ALA A 228 -11.84 -7.20 -14.40
N ASP A 229 -11.11 -7.19 -13.30
CA ASP A 229 -10.33 -6.07 -12.79
C ASP A 229 -9.03 -5.92 -13.60
N TRP A 230 -9.14 -5.27 -14.77
CA TRP A 230 -8.12 -5.36 -15.80
C TRP A 230 -6.84 -4.61 -15.47
N THR A 231 -6.92 -3.34 -15.08
CA THR A 231 -5.76 -2.48 -14.83
C THR A 231 -5.40 -2.37 -13.34
N HIS A 232 -6.38 -2.37 -12.47
CA HIS A 232 -6.25 -2.30 -11.02
C HIS A 232 -5.30 -1.19 -10.57
N PHE A 233 -5.70 0.07 -10.77
CA PHE A 233 -4.95 1.20 -10.24
C PHE A 233 -5.10 1.24 -8.72
N ASN A 234 -4.04 1.57 -8.01
CA ASN A 234 -4.05 1.63 -6.55
C ASN A 234 -3.29 2.82 -5.97
N THR A 235 -2.71 3.65 -6.82
CA THR A 235 -2.11 4.93 -6.48
C THR A 235 -2.47 5.94 -7.55
N VAL A 236 -2.79 7.14 -7.12
CA VAL A 236 -2.88 8.34 -7.94
C VAL A 236 -2.18 9.48 -7.22
N ASP A 237 -1.40 10.25 -7.93
CA ASP A 237 -0.70 11.44 -7.42
C ASP A 237 -0.57 12.48 -8.51
N TYR A 238 -0.30 13.72 -8.13
CA TYR A 238 -0.04 14.82 -9.04
C TYR A 238 1.39 15.32 -8.86
N ILE A 239 2.10 15.50 -9.97
CA ILE A 239 3.46 16.03 -10.02
C ILE A 239 3.42 17.45 -10.57
N PRO A 240 3.39 18.48 -9.70
CA PRO A 240 3.18 19.85 -10.12
C PRO A 240 4.31 20.41 -11.00
N GLU A 241 5.54 19.95 -10.80
CA GLU A 241 6.71 20.44 -11.56
C GLU A 241 6.63 20.12 -13.06
N THR A 242 5.89 19.08 -13.42
CA THR A 242 5.78 18.61 -14.82
C THR A 242 4.34 18.56 -15.33
N ASP A 243 3.37 18.95 -14.50
CA ASP A 243 1.93 18.86 -14.79
C ASP A 243 1.53 17.44 -15.25
N GLN A 244 1.94 16.44 -14.47
CA GLN A 244 1.68 15.04 -14.77
C GLN A 244 0.90 14.35 -13.65
N ILE A 245 0.04 13.42 -14.05
CA ILE A 245 -0.65 12.51 -13.16
C ILE A 245 0.14 11.19 -13.09
N LEU A 246 0.55 10.82 -11.89
CA LEU A 246 1.15 9.52 -11.59
C LEU A 246 0.05 8.52 -11.29
N VAL A 247 0.06 7.37 -11.95
CA VAL A 247 -0.77 6.21 -11.60
C VAL A 247 0.06 4.94 -11.52
N ASN A 248 -0.29 4.08 -10.58
CA ASN A 248 0.30 2.74 -10.45
C ASN A 248 -0.72 1.67 -10.77
N SER A 249 -0.38 0.76 -11.67
CA SER A 249 -1.19 -0.40 -12.03
C SER A 249 -0.61 -1.68 -11.42
N ARG A 250 -1.32 -2.22 -10.43
CA ARG A 250 -0.95 -3.49 -9.79
C ARG A 250 -0.92 -4.66 -10.77
N ASN A 251 -1.95 -4.75 -11.61
CA ASN A 251 -2.11 -5.89 -12.51
C ASN A 251 -1.17 -5.84 -13.71
N PHE A 252 -0.73 -4.64 -14.10
CA PHE A 252 0.30 -4.51 -15.15
C PHE A 252 1.71 -4.60 -14.57
N GLY A 253 1.88 -4.46 -13.25
CA GLY A 253 3.19 -4.48 -12.61
C GLY A 253 4.05 -3.28 -12.99
N GLU A 254 3.43 -2.12 -13.13
CA GLU A 254 4.11 -0.89 -13.56
C GLU A 254 3.41 0.36 -13.05
N PHE A 255 4.12 1.46 -13.06
CA PHE A 255 3.50 2.79 -12.98
C PHE A 255 3.76 3.58 -14.24
N PHE A 256 2.95 4.61 -14.47
CA PHE A 256 3.11 5.51 -15.60
C PHE A 256 2.70 6.94 -15.27
N LEU A 257 3.23 7.87 -16.04
CA LEU A 257 2.93 9.29 -15.96
C LEU A 257 2.06 9.67 -17.14
N ILE A 258 0.97 10.35 -16.85
CA ILE A 258 0.00 10.87 -17.81
C ILE A 258 0.20 12.39 -17.86
N ASN A 259 0.39 12.95 -19.05
CA ASN A 259 0.37 14.39 -19.23
C ASN A 259 -1.05 14.91 -18.94
N HIS A 260 -1.18 15.82 -17.98
CA HIS A 260 -2.48 16.29 -17.50
C HIS A 260 -3.28 17.02 -18.58
N LYS A 261 -2.61 17.78 -19.48
CA LYS A 261 -3.27 18.52 -20.57
C LYS A 261 -3.69 17.66 -21.75
N THR A 262 -2.82 16.72 -22.14
CA THR A 262 -3.04 15.93 -23.37
C THR A 262 -3.66 14.57 -23.12
N GLY A 263 -3.59 14.06 -21.88
CA GLY A 263 -3.98 12.71 -21.54
C GLY A 263 -3.02 11.62 -22.06
N GLU A 264 -1.90 11.99 -22.68
CA GLU A 264 -0.95 11.01 -23.19
C GLU A 264 -0.12 10.36 -22.09
N ILE A 265 0.14 9.05 -22.21
CA ILE A 265 1.12 8.35 -21.37
C ILE A 265 2.51 8.72 -21.87
N GLU A 266 3.30 9.41 -21.05
CA GLU A 266 4.63 9.91 -21.40
C GLU A 266 5.77 9.06 -20.86
N TYR A 267 5.55 8.40 -19.70
CA TYR A 267 6.56 7.57 -19.07
C TYR A 267 5.94 6.29 -18.50
N ARG A 268 6.68 5.18 -18.55
CA ARG A 268 6.29 3.88 -17.95
C ARG A 268 7.51 3.18 -17.43
N TRP A 269 7.35 2.53 -16.27
CA TRP A 269 8.41 1.72 -15.68
C TRP A 269 7.84 0.57 -14.84
N GLY A 270 8.52 -0.57 -14.88
CA GLY A 270 8.21 -1.77 -14.09
C GLY A 270 8.02 -3.03 -14.92
N ASN A 271 7.23 -2.97 -16.01
CA ASN A 271 6.96 -4.14 -16.84
C ASN A 271 6.85 -3.80 -18.34
N PRO A 272 7.96 -3.85 -19.08
CA PRO A 272 7.95 -3.53 -20.51
C PRO A 272 7.13 -4.52 -21.36
N THR A 273 6.80 -5.69 -20.84
CA THR A 273 6.05 -6.70 -21.61
C THR A 273 4.59 -6.34 -21.82
N THR A 274 4.04 -5.42 -21.02
CA THR A 274 2.67 -4.91 -21.16
C THR A 274 2.45 -4.18 -22.47
N TYR A 275 3.49 -3.58 -23.06
CA TYR A 275 3.47 -2.87 -24.34
C TYR A 275 4.38 -3.52 -25.42
N GLY A 276 4.66 -4.82 -25.24
CA GLY A 276 5.33 -5.64 -26.26
C GLY A 276 6.83 -5.48 -26.35
N LYS A 277 7.48 -4.99 -25.30
CA LYS A 277 8.94 -4.92 -25.17
C LYS A 277 9.47 -5.88 -24.12
N GLY A 278 10.75 -6.23 -24.23
CA GLY A 278 11.45 -7.04 -23.24
C GLY A 278 11.03 -8.51 -23.22
N LYS A 279 11.74 -9.26 -22.38
CA LYS A 279 11.55 -10.69 -22.13
C LYS A 279 10.42 -10.88 -21.12
N LYS A 280 9.44 -11.70 -21.47
CA LYS A 280 8.32 -12.04 -20.55
C LYS A 280 8.83 -12.89 -19.39
N PRO A 281 8.21 -12.72 -18.19
CA PRO A 281 8.49 -13.62 -17.08
C PRO A 281 8.08 -15.07 -17.44
N THR A 282 8.86 -16.02 -16.92
CA THR A 282 8.59 -17.47 -17.01
C THR A 282 8.17 -18.01 -15.65
N PHE A 283 8.28 -19.32 -15.44
CA PHE A 283 8.05 -19.91 -14.13
C PHE A 283 9.16 -19.56 -13.13
N ASP A 284 10.43 -19.52 -13.59
CA ASP A 284 11.63 -19.40 -12.76
C ASP A 284 12.41 -18.10 -12.98
N ASP A 285 11.98 -17.25 -13.91
CA ASP A 285 12.73 -16.07 -14.34
C ASP A 285 11.79 -14.87 -14.47
N ASN A 286 12.12 -13.77 -13.81
CA ASN A 286 11.35 -12.52 -13.86
C ASN A 286 11.35 -11.87 -15.27
N GLY A 287 12.21 -12.33 -16.20
CA GLY A 287 12.40 -11.65 -17.47
C GLY A 287 12.85 -10.19 -17.27
N ASP A 288 12.27 -9.29 -18.03
CA ASP A 288 12.51 -7.84 -17.86
C ASP A 288 11.45 -7.14 -16.99
N GLN A 289 10.53 -7.90 -16.38
CA GLN A 289 9.59 -7.35 -15.41
C GLN A 289 10.29 -7.12 -14.07
N VAL A 290 10.22 -5.89 -13.57
CA VAL A 290 10.88 -5.45 -12.33
C VAL A 290 9.90 -5.44 -11.16
N LEU A 291 8.66 -4.98 -11.37
CA LEU A 291 7.65 -4.84 -10.32
C LEU A 291 6.58 -5.94 -10.41
N PHE A 292 6.21 -6.49 -9.25
CA PHE A 292 5.23 -7.57 -9.15
C PHE A 292 4.13 -7.21 -8.14
N GLY A 293 3.00 -6.72 -8.66
CA GLY A 293 1.87 -6.29 -7.84
C GLY A 293 2.14 -5.04 -7.01
N PRO A 294 2.80 -3.99 -7.57
CA PRO A 294 3.24 -2.83 -6.81
C PRO A 294 2.08 -2.03 -6.22
N HIS A 295 2.37 -1.35 -5.11
CA HIS A 295 1.50 -0.37 -4.47
C HIS A 295 2.30 0.90 -4.15
N HIS A 296 1.58 1.99 -3.80
CA HIS A 296 2.10 3.23 -3.26
C HIS A 296 3.39 3.72 -3.93
N VAL A 297 3.26 4.18 -5.17
CA VAL A 297 4.33 4.88 -5.89
C VAL A 297 4.25 6.35 -5.55
N THR A 298 5.37 6.97 -5.18
CA THR A 298 5.46 8.39 -4.84
C THR A 298 6.67 9.03 -5.50
N ARG A 299 6.53 10.29 -5.93
CA ARG A 299 7.63 11.12 -6.39
C ARG A 299 8.40 11.66 -5.18
N LEU A 300 9.71 11.48 -5.15
CA LEU A 300 10.58 12.03 -4.13
C LEU A 300 11.11 13.41 -4.53
N ALA A 301 11.50 14.23 -3.55
CA ALA A 301 12.04 15.57 -3.79
C ALA A 301 13.33 15.59 -4.64
N ASN A 302 14.12 14.49 -4.63
CA ASN A 302 15.30 14.34 -5.50
C ASN A 302 14.95 13.97 -6.95
N GLY A 303 13.68 13.80 -7.26
CA GLY A 303 13.20 13.44 -8.58
C GLY A 303 13.11 11.94 -8.84
N ASN A 304 13.48 11.09 -7.92
CA ASN A 304 13.31 9.64 -8.00
C ASN A 304 11.87 9.22 -7.66
N PHE A 305 11.53 7.97 -7.92
CA PHE A 305 10.28 7.36 -7.45
C PHE A 305 10.56 6.32 -6.38
N GLN A 306 9.78 6.36 -5.30
CA GLN A 306 9.75 5.32 -4.28
C GLN A 306 8.53 4.45 -4.50
N ILE A 307 8.71 3.13 -4.48
CA ILE A 307 7.69 2.14 -4.80
C ILE A 307 7.65 1.07 -3.71
N PHE A 308 6.46 0.72 -3.24
CA PHE A 308 6.22 -0.50 -2.49
C PHE A 308 5.95 -1.65 -3.47
N ASP A 309 6.92 -2.52 -3.70
CA ASP A 309 6.79 -3.69 -4.56
C ASP A 309 6.42 -4.91 -3.72
N ASN A 310 5.19 -5.39 -3.85
CA ASN A 310 4.71 -6.52 -3.07
C ASN A 310 5.43 -7.82 -3.41
N GLY A 311 6.04 -7.93 -4.61
CA GLY A 311 6.65 -9.16 -5.08
C GLY A 311 5.65 -10.29 -5.31
N TRP A 312 4.37 -9.95 -5.45
CA TRP A 312 3.31 -10.93 -5.61
C TRP A 312 3.44 -11.71 -6.92
N ARG A 313 3.57 -13.03 -6.79
CA ARG A 313 3.82 -13.96 -7.92
C ARG A 313 5.11 -13.69 -8.68
N ALA A 314 6.09 -13.05 -8.07
CA ALA A 314 7.42 -12.96 -8.67
C ALA A 314 7.99 -14.38 -8.85
N PRO A 315 8.44 -14.76 -10.07
CA PRO A 315 8.95 -16.11 -10.34
C PRO A 315 10.15 -16.49 -9.49
N GLU A 316 11.14 -15.60 -9.39
CA GLU A 316 12.38 -15.92 -8.67
C GLU A 316 12.22 -15.88 -7.15
N LYS A 317 11.58 -14.84 -6.63
CA LYS A 317 11.46 -14.63 -5.17
C LYS A 317 10.21 -13.86 -4.84
N THR A 318 9.23 -14.52 -4.25
CA THR A 318 8.04 -13.87 -3.70
C THR A 318 8.40 -13.19 -2.37
N ARG A 319 8.53 -11.87 -2.37
CA ARG A 319 8.83 -11.04 -1.19
C ARG A 319 8.47 -9.59 -1.45
N SER A 320 8.07 -8.87 -0.42
CA SER A 320 7.90 -7.42 -0.52
C SER A 320 9.23 -6.68 -0.39
N ARG A 321 9.31 -5.51 -1.01
CA ARG A 321 10.45 -4.61 -0.89
C ARG A 321 10.05 -3.16 -1.15
N ILE A 322 10.82 -2.24 -0.64
CA ILE A 322 10.76 -0.84 -1.00
C ILE A 322 11.89 -0.56 -1.97
N VAL A 323 11.60 0.04 -3.10
CA VAL A 323 12.61 0.43 -4.08
C VAL A 323 12.57 1.92 -4.34
N GLU A 324 13.73 2.51 -4.52
CA GLU A 324 13.91 3.85 -5.08
C GLU A 324 14.54 3.71 -6.46
N MET A 325 13.90 4.30 -7.48
CA MET A 325 14.40 4.26 -8.86
C MET A 325 14.61 5.66 -9.41
N ASP A 326 15.67 5.81 -10.20
CA ASP A 326 15.97 7.03 -10.95
C ASP A 326 15.28 6.97 -12.34
N PRO A 327 14.32 7.85 -12.64
CA PRO A 327 13.61 7.84 -13.90
C PRO A 327 14.48 8.21 -15.11
N LYS A 328 15.61 8.88 -14.92
CA LYS A 328 16.53 9.25 -16.00
C LYS A 328 17.30 8.04 -16.53
N THR A 329 17.68 7.14 -15.63
CA THR A 329 18.45 5.93 -15.95
C THR A 329 17.62 4.66 -16.01
N GLY A 330 16.40 4.67 -15.42
CA GLY A 330 15.55 3.51 -15.26
C GLY A 330 16.10 2.49 -14.25
N LYS A 331 17.11 2.84 -13.46
CA LYS A 331 17.77 1.94 -12.51
C LYS A 331 17.23 2.09 -11.10
N ILE A 332 17.18 0.99 -10.36
CA ILE A 332 17.01 1.00 -8.91
C ILE A 332 18.32 1.51 -8.31
N VAL A 333 18.23 2.59 -7.53
CA VAL A 333 19.38 3.24 -6.87
C VAL A 333 19.46 2.89 -5.39
N TRP A 334 18.35 2.46 -4.80
CA TRP A 334 18.29 1.96 -3.43
C TRP A 334 17.13 0.99 -3.27
N GLN A 335 17.28 0.04 -2.36
CA GLN A 335 16.18 -0.84 -1.98
C GLN A 335 16.31 -1.29 -0.52
N PHE A 336 15.16 -1.51 0.10
CA PHE A 336 15.01 -2.23 1.35
C PHE A 336 14.14 -3.46 1.10
N GLY A 337 14.59 -4.58 1.57
CA GLY A 337 13.85 -5.83 1.50
C GLY A 337 14.70 -6.95 2.09
N PRO A 338 14.08 -8.01 2.59
CA PRO A 338 14.78 -9.05 3.31
C PRO A 338 15.78 -9.80 2.42
N VAL A 339 16.88 -10.17 3.03
CA VAL A 339 17.85 -11.10 2.44
C VAL A 339 17.25 -12.51 2.36
N MET A 340 16.33 -12.83 3.28
CA MET A 340 15.59 -14.09 3.32
C MET A 340 14.14 -13.88 2.88
N SER A 341 13.63 -14.73 2.01
CA SER A 341 12.20 -14.77 1.66
C SER A 341 11.38 -15.00 2.93
N ASN A 342 10.33 -14.24 3.14
CA ASN A 342 9.36 -14.27 4.23
C ASN A 342 9.64 -13.40 5.47
N SER A 343 10.74 -12.68 5.60
CA SER A 343 10.93 -11.75 6.71
C SER A 343 10.13 -10.44 6.57
N PHE A 344 9.62 -10.15 5.38
CA PHE A 344 8.76 -9.01 5.06
C PHE A 344 7.97 -9.33 3.80
N TYR A 345 6.71 -9.70 3.94
CA TYR A 345 5.85 -10.02 2.81
C TYR A 345 4.39 -9.66 3.07
N THR A 346 3.83 -8.85 2.20
CA THR A 346 2.39 -8.59 2.14
C THR A 346 1.91 -8.78 0.71
N VAL A 347 0.94 -9.67 0.52
CA VAL A 347 0.46 -10.12 -0.79
C VAL A 347 -0.16 -8.98 -1.60
N TYR A 348 -0.84 -8.07 -0.90
CA TYR A 348 -1.55 -6.93 -1.48
C TYR A 348 -1.53 -5.76 -0.50
N GLN A 349 -1.84 -4.55 -1.00
CA GLN A 349 -1.81 -3.32 -0.22
C GLN A 349 -0.38 -2.96 0.24
N GLY A 350 -0.25 -2.10 1.23
CA GLY A 350 1.04 -1.66 1.75
C GLY A 350 1.46 -0.29 1.24
N SER A 351 2.38 0.32 1.97
CA SER A 351 2.89 1.65 1.63
C SER A 351 4.30 1.88 2.16
N ALA A 352 4.97 2.88 1.57
CA ALA A 352 6.23 3.41 2.03
C ALA A 352 6.18 4.94 1.94
N GLN A 353 6.37 5.64 3.07
CA GLN A 353 6.44 7.09 3.12
C GLN A 353 7.85 7.53 3.44
N ARG A 354 8.47 8.38 2.61
CA ARG A 354 9.73 9.04 2.95
C ARG A 354 9.44 10.12 4.00
N LEU A 355 10.12 10.02 5.14
CA LEU A 355 9.98 10.96 6.26
C LEU A 355 10.98 12.12 6.13
N PRO A 356 10.72 13.28 6.78
CA PRO A 356 11.60 14.46 6.71
C PRO A 356 13.03 14.21 7.18
N ASN A 357 13.26 13.30 8.14
CA ASN A 357 14.59 12.90 8.59
C ASN A 357 15.32 11.92 7.63
N GLY A 358 14.69 11.58 6.50
CA GLY A 358 15.21 10.66 5.51
C GLY A 358 14.81 9.20 5.73
N ASN A 359 14.29 8.84 6.89
CA ASN A 359 13.78 7.49 7.15
C ASN A 359 12.55 7.16 6.29
N ILE A 360 12.14 5.91 6.30
CA ILE A 360 10.97 5.44 5.56
C ILE A 360 10.02 4.74 6.51
N LEU A 361 8.79 5.26 6.63
CA LEU A 361 7.70 4.54 7.29
C LEU A 361 7.14 3.51 6.32
N VAL A 362 7.09 2.26 6.72
CA VAL A 362 6.61 1.12 5.93
C VAL A 362 5.36 0.53 6.58
N THR A 363 4.33 0.31 5.79
CA THR A 363 3.15 -0.45 6.22
C THR A 363 3.12 -1.79 5.49
N SER A 364 3.33 -2.89 6.21
CA SER A 364 3.08 -4.26 5.75
C SER A 364 1.64 -4.62 6.10
N SER A 365 0.75 -4.50 5.12
CA SER A 365 -0.68 -4.38 5.34
C SER A 365 -1.33 -5.59 5.99
N ASN A 366 -1.04 -6.80 5.48
CA ASN A 366 -1.81 -8.00 5.81
C ASN A 366 -1.82 -8.36 7.30
N HIS A 367 -0.79 -7.94 8.04
CA HIS A 367 -0.64 -8.20 9.46
C HIS A 367 -0.68 -6.94 10.32
N GLY A 368 -1.12 -5.81 9.75
CA GLY A 368 -1.15 -4.53 10.45
C GLY A 368 0.21 -4.08 10.96
N HIS A 369 1.30 -4.55 10.36
CA HIS A 369 2.67 -4.28 10.79
C HIS A 369 3.17 -2.97 10.17
N VAL A 370 3.51 -2.01 11.01
CA VAL A 370 4.04 -0.70 10.62
C VAL A 370 5.41 -0.52 11.26
N PHE A 371 6.39 -0.14 10.45
CA PHE A 371 7.74 0.06 10.96
C PHE A 371 8.46 1.20 10.25
N GLU A 372 9.43 1.80 10.90
CA GLU A 372 10.30 2.84 10.36
C GLU A 372 11.70 2.29 10.19
N VAL A 373 12.28 2.50 9.00
CA VAL A 373 13.62 2.07 8.66
C VAL A 373 14.48 3.24 8.22
N THR A 374 15.75 3.26 8.66
CA THR A 374 16.72 4.27 8.22
C THR A 374 17.05 4.10 6.74
N TYR A 375 17.30 5.22 6.06
CA TYR A 375 17.79 5.23 4.68
C TYR A 375 19.32 5.09 4.66
N GLY A 376 19.87 4.37 3.70
CA GLY A 376 21.32 4.26 3.51
C GLY A 376 21.77 2.83 3.16
N PRO A 377 23.08 2.55 3.17
CA PRO A 377 23.62 1.26 2.75
C PRO A 377 23.40 0.13 3.77
N LYS A 378 23.12 0.46 5.01
CA LYS A 378 22.81 -0.49 6.10
C LYS A 378 21.55 -0.04 6.84
N PRO A 379 20.36 -0.22 6.22
CA PRO A 379 19.12 0.20 6.84
C PRO A 379 18.84 -0.57 8.13
N GLN A 380 18.30 0.12 9.14
CA GLN A 380 17.96 -0.42 10.46
C GLN A 380 16.50 -0.11 10.76
N VAL A 381 15.73 -1.07 11.30
CA VAL A 381 14.43 -0.80 11.88
C VAL A 381 14.62 -0.06 13.19
N VAL A 382 14.04 1.14 13.27
CA VAL A 382 14.21 2.06 14.43
C VAL A 382 12.92 2.31 15.20
N TRP A 383 11.77 2.03 14.59
CA TRP A 383 10.48 2.01 15.23
C TRP A 383 9.65 0.87 14.62
N GLU A 384 8.88 0.17 15.44
CA GLU A 384 8.12 -1.00 14.99
C GLU A 384 6.88 -1.18 15.85
N TRP A 385 5.75 -1.34 15.22
CA TRP A 385 4.45 -1.48 15.85
C TRP A 385 3.54 -2.41 15.05
N VAL A 386 2.75 -3.21 15.73
CA VAL A 386 1.73 -4.08 15.14
C VAL A 386 0.36 -3.69 15.66
N ASN A 387 -0.58 -3.48 14.75
CA ASN A 387 -1.93 -3.04 15.05
C ASN A 387 -2.69 -4.02 15.95
N PRO A 388 -3.10 -3.60 17.18
CA PRO A 388 -3.90 -4.43 18.07
C PRO A 388 -5.41 -4.34 17.80
N VAL A 389 -5.85 -3.41 16.89
CA VAL A 389 -7.26 -3.13 16.66
C VAL A 389 -7.87 -4.17 15.73
N MET A 390 -8.84 -4.88 16.23
CA MET A 390 -9.63 -5.91 15.56
C MET A 390 -11.00 -5.38 15.12
N PRO A 391 -11.80 -6.17 14.38
CA PRO A 391 -13.14 -5.79 13.99
C PRO A 391 -14.00 -5.31 15.18
N GLY A 392 -14.70 -4.18 14.97
CA GLY A 392 -15.54 -3.57 16.02
C GLY A 392 -14.75 -2.86 17.10
N ASP A 393 -13.54 -2.38 16.79
CA ASP A 393 -12.64 -1.63 17.68
C ASP A 393 -12.18 -2.43 18.93
N LYS A 394 -12.24 -3.75 18.88
CA LYS A 394 -11.71 -4.60 19.95
C LYS A 394 -10.19 -4.57 19.94
N ILE A 395 -9.58 -4.53 21.12
CA ILE A 395 -8.13 -4.63 21.28
C ILE A 395 -7.77 -6.08 21.59
N LYS A 396 -6.82 -6.63 20.86
CA LYS A 396 -6.35 -8.00 21.05
C LYS A 396 -4.82 -8.06 21.13
N CYS A 397 -4.35 -8.66 22.25
CA CYS A 397 -2.95 -9.00 22.45
C CYS A 397 -2.76 -10.46 22.03
N PHE A 398 -2.00 -10.74 21.01
CA PHE A 398 -1.82 -12.11 20.49
C PHE A 398 -1.08 -13.07 21.44
N TYR A 399 -0.59 -12.60 22.60
CA TYR A 399 0.15 -13.43 23.55
C TYR A 399 -0.70 -14.41 24.37
N ASP A 400 -1.96 -14.10 24.58
CA ASP A 400 -2.81 -14.90 25.49
C ASP A 400 -3.45 -16.14 24.87
N ASP A 401 -3.47 -16.26 23.54
CA ASP A 401 -4.25 -17.27 22.82
C ASP A 401 -3.43 -18.39 22.16
N ALA A 402 -2.19 -18.62 22.59
CA ALA A 402 -1.42 -19.79 22.15
C ALA A 402 -2.09 -21.15 22.50
N LYS A 403 -3.22 -21.11 23.21
CA LYS A 403 -4.03 -22.29 23.54
C LYS A 403 -5.09 -22.63 22.49
N ASP A 404 -5.47 -21.69 21.62
CA ASP A 404 -6.50 -21.88 20.60
C ASP A 404 -5.96 -21.63 19.18
N SER A 405 -5.14 -22.56 18.70
CA SER A 405 -4.51 -22.51 17.38
C SER A 405 -5.47 -22.51 16.17
N VAL A 406 -6.75 -22.78 16.38
CA VAL A 406 -7.78 -22.81 15.30
C VAL A 406 -8.43 -21.44 15.12
N SER A 407 -8.67 -20.69 16.21
CA SER A 407 -9.26 -19.35 16.13
C SER A 407 -8.31 -18.29 15.58
N ALA A 408 -7.00 -18.46 15.75
CA ALA A 408 -5.98 -17.54 15.24
C ALA A 408 -5.88 -17.56 13.71
N GLN A 409 -6.23 -18.67 13.05
CA GLN A 409 -6.23 -18.76 11.57
C GLN A 409 -7.43 -18.04 10.95
N GLU A 410 -8.56 -17.96 11.61
CA GLU A 410 -9.75 -17.22 11.12
C GLU A 410 -9.60 -15.71 11.28
N GLU A 411 -8.71 -15.26 12.17
CA GLU A 411 -8.45 -13.85 12.46
C GLU A 411 -7.25 -13.26 11.68
N LEU A 412 -6.53 -14.07 10.89
CA LEU A 412 -5.43 -13.62 10.04
C LEU A 412 -5.91 -12.53 9.07
N GLY A 413 -5.34 -11.33 9.20
CA GLY A 413 -5.73 -10.15 8.42
C GLY A 413 -6.85 -9.32 9.05
N ALA A 414 -7.40 -9.70 10.20
CA ALA A 414 -8.41 -8.92 10.90
C ALA A 414 -7.86 -7.56 11.41
N ASN A 415 -6.57 -7.47 11.69
CA ASN A 415 -5.86 -6.26 12.12
C ASN A 415 -5.23 -5.47 10.94
N MET A 416 -5.61 -5.74 9.72
CA MET A 416 -5.04 -5.17 8.50
C MET A 416 -5.14 -3.65 8.45
N ILE A 417 -4.07 -2.99 8.00
CA ILE A 417 -4.02 -1.56 7.67
C ILE A 417 -3.58 -1.41 6.22
N HIS A 418 -4.34 -0.68 5.40
CA HIS A 418 -3.94 -0.47 4.01
C HIS A 418 -2.70 0.40 3.88
N ARG A 419 -2.71 1.58 4.53
CA ARG A 419 -1.63 2.55 4.58
C ARG A 419 -1.63 3.28 5.91
N SER A 420 -0.44 3.72 6.33
CA SER A 420 -0.26 4.67 7.41
C SER A 420 0.60 5.84 6.95
N TYR A 421 0.42 6.99 7.59
CA TYR A 421 1.21 8.19 7.35
C TYR A 421 1.70 8.78 8.66
N LYS A 422 2.96 9.23 8.69
CA LYS A 422 3.53 9.89 9.85
C LYS A 422 3.72 11.37 9.57
N TYR A 423 3.25 12.20 10.47
CA TYR A 423 3.29 13.66 10.41
C TYR A 423 4.20 14.18 11.53
N GLY A 424 5.10 15.11 11.21
CA GLY A 424 5.94 15.77 12.21
C GLY A 424 5.11 16.60 13.19
N LYS A 425 5.67 16.88 14.35
CA LYS A 425 5.02 17.74 15.36
C LYS A 425 4.73 19.16 14.86
N ASP A 426 5.50 19.61 13.87
CA ASP A 426 5.37 20.88 13.18
C ASP A 426 4.39 20.87 12.01
N TYR A 427 3.73 19.75 11.76
CA TYR A 427 2.75 19.66 10.67
C TYR A 427 1.60 20.67 10.89
N PRO A 428 1.26 21.51 9.87
CA PRO A 428 0.27 22.58 10.06
C PRO A 428 -1.07 22.11 10.59
N GLY A 429 -1.53 20.91 10.19
CA GLY A 429 -2.79 20.32 10.64
C GLY A 429 -2.85 19.96 12.12
N LEU A 430 -1.71 19.99 12.82
CA LEU A 430 -1.60 19.72 14.26
C LEU A 430 -1.49 21.02 15.08
N ALA A 431 -1.28 22.16 14.43
CA ALA A 431 -1.13 23.44 15.10
C ALA A 431 -2.38 23.80 15.93
N GLY A 432 -2.18 24.10 17.21
CA GLY A 432 -3.27 24.46 18.14
C GLY A 432 -4.17 23.31 18.55
N LYS A 433 -3.85 22.07 18.21
CA LYS A 433 -4.61 20.89 18.64
C LYS A 433 -4.13 20.41 20.02
N ASP A 434 -5.08 20.02 20.87
CA ASP A 434 -4.75 19.38 22.15
C ASP A 434 -4.41 17.90 21.92
N LEU A 435 -3.14 17.58 22.00
CA LEU A 435 -2.59 16.22 21.84
C LEU A 435 -2.13 15.62 23.19
N SER A 436 -2.46 16.28 24.31
CA SER A 436 -2.02 15.88 25.65
C SER A 436 -2.83 14.69 26.21
N LYS A 437 -4.01 14.43 25.69
CA LYS A 437 -4.88 13.33 26.11
C LYS A 437 -4.48 12.03 25.39
N ALA A 438 -3.31 11.54 25.73
CA ALA A 438 -2.77 10.32 25.16
C ALA A 438 -3.25 9.10 25.94
N GLU A 439 -3.91 8.16 25.25
CA GLU A 439 -4.40 6.90 25.83
C GLU A 439 -3.68 5.72 25.18
N PRO A 440 -3.09 4.78 25.95
CA PRO A 440 -2.47 3.60 25.37
C PRO A 440 -3.43 2.82 24.46
N LEU A 441 -3.09 2.66 23.20
CA LEU A 441 -3.93 1.91 22.26
C LEU A 441 -3.98 0.41 22.61
N SER A 442 -2.91 -0.11 23.18
CA SER A 442 -2.78 -1.52 23.56
C SER A 442 -3.63 -1.93 24.76
N GLY A 443 -4.35 -1.01 25.44
CA GLY A 443 -5.09 -1.34 26.64
C GLY A 443 -4.19 -2.04 27.67
N ASP A 444 -4.63 -3.20 28.16
CA ASP A 444 -3.89 -4.05 29.10
C ASP A 444 -2.85 -4.97 28.42
N CYS A 445 -2.55 -4.79 27.14
CA CYS A 445 -1.53 -5.57 26.46
C CYS A 445 -0.15 -5.32 27.11
N PRO A 446 0.59 -6.36 27.50
CA PRO A 446 1.90 -6.19 28.13
C PRO A 446 2.86 -5.49 27.17
N ALA A 447 3.54 -4.46 27.65
CA ALA A 447 4.57 -3.76 26.88
C ALA A 447 5.78 -4.67 26.69
N ILE A 448 5.97 -5.18 25.47
CA ILE A 448 7.01 -6.19 25.16
C ILE A 448 8.40 -5.58 25.15
N TRP A 449 8.53 -4.29 24.81
CA TRP A 449 9.83 -3.61 24.82
C TRP A 449 10.49 -3.55 26.22
N THR A 450 9.77 -3.80 27.31
CA THR A 450 10.36 -3.96 28.63
C THR A 450 11.09 -5.29 28.81
N MET A 451 10.91 -6.25 27.90
CA MET A 451 11.57 -7.57 27.96
C MET A 451 12.91 -7.63 27.20
N VAL A 452 13.24 -6.62 26.43
CA VAL A 452 14.50 -6.52 25.65
C VAL A 452 15.37 -5.38 26.22
N LYS A 453 15.73 -5.51 27.51
CA LYS A 453 16.79 -4.69 28.11
C LYS A 453 18.11 -5.44 28.09
#